data_bf394484766895acc6bd9794e06ac83e
#
_entry.id   bf394484766895acc6bd9794e06ac83e
#
_cell.length_a   1.000
_cell.length_b   1.000
_cell.length_c   1.000
_cell.angle_alpha   90.00
_cell.angle_beta   90.00
_cell.angle_gamma   90.00
#
_symmetry.space_group_name_H-M   'P 1'
#
loop_
_entity.id
_entity.type
_entity.pdbx_description
1 polymer ?
#
loop_
_entity_poly.entity_id
_entity_poly.type
_entity_poly.pdbx_seq_one_letter_code
_entity_poly.pdbx_strand_id
1 'polypeptide(L)'
;MTKPSFKEAIHAFEAGSGLLQGFHPFPKACQREKYEALPVWLRRKLIAMGEEYLGFSYPSLPAADFMAFQRTGNRTDYEELYFARRYGLNALVAAECVEGCGRFIDDIINGIFAVCEE
;
A
#
# COMPACT_ATOMS: atom_id res chain seq x y z
N MET A 1 17.35 -37.02 4.70
CA MET A 1 16.25 -36.27 4.05
C MET A 1 16.83 -35.39 2.95
N THR A 2 16.50 -35.66 1.72
CA THR A 2 16.85 -34.76 0.60
C THR A 2 15.99 -33.49 0.66
N LYS A 3 16.64 -32.31 0.53
CA LYS A 3 15.91 -31.05 0.44
C LYS A 3 15.11 -31.05 -0.87
N PRO A 4 13.84 -30.61 -0.84
CA PRO A 4 13.06 -30.49 -2.06
C PRO A 4 13.73 -29.52 -3.04
N SER A 5 13.59 -29.80 -4.33
CA SER A 5 14.01 -28.86 -5.36
C SER A 5 13.13 -27.59 -5.29
N PHE A 6 13.64 -26.48 -5.85
CA PHE A 6 12.89 -25.21 -5.89
C PHE A 6 11.50 -25.38 -6.56
N LYS A 7 11.44 -26.20 -7.60
CA LYS A 7 10.17 -26.50 -8.30
C LYS A 7 9.18 -27.25 -7.39
N GLU A 8 9.66 -28.24 -6.63
CA GLU A 8 8.82 -28.98 -5.67
C GLU A 8 8.37 -28.08 -4.51
N ALA A 9 9.24 -27.15 -4.07
CA ALA A 9 8.89 -26.18 -3.04
C ALA A 9 7.79 -25.19 -3.53
N ILE A 10 7.86 -24.73 -4.79
CA ILE A 10 6.81 -23.88 -5.38
C ILE A 10 5.49 -24.64 -5.50
N HIS A 11 5.51 -25.88 -6.01
CA HIS A 11 4.29 -26.67 -6.09
C HIS A 11 3.67 -26.97 -4.72
N ALA A 12 4.52 -27.24 -3.72
CA ALA A 12 4.05 -27.40 -2.34
C ALA A 12 3.46 -26.10 -1.77
N PHE A 13 4.01 -24.94 -2.12
CA PHE A 13 3.46 -23.64 -1.73
C PHE A 13 2.12 -23.37 -2.43
N GLU A 14 2.01 -23.62 -3.73
CA GLU A 14 0.77 -23.50 -4.49
C GLU A 14 -0.30 -24.44 -3.95
N ALA A 15 0.04 -25.69 -3.66
CA ALA A 15 -0.85 -26.66 -3.03
C ALA A 15 -1.20 -26.29 -1.58
N GLY A 16 -0.29 -25.61 -0.89
CA GLY A 16 -0.46 -25.10 0.46
C GLY A 16 -1.10 -23.71 0.54
N SER A 17 -1.60 -23.16 -0.57
CA SER A 17 -2.30 -21.85 -0.58
C SER A 17 -3.51 -21.82 0.37
N GLY A 18 -3.99 -22.99 0.78
CA GLY A 18 -4.95 -23.13 1.87
C GLY A 18 -4.45 -22.64 3.23
N LEU A 19 -3.14 -22.50 3.44
CA LEU A 19 -2.56 -21.92 4.67
C LEU A 19 -2.90 -20.43 4.83
N LEU A 20 -3.17 -19.73 3.73
CA LEU A 20 -3.58 -18.33 3.73
C LEU A 20 -5.10 -18.16 3.67
N GLN A 21 -5.85 -19.26 3.56
CA GLN A 21 -7.30 -19.21 3.65
C GLN A 21 -7.71 -18.74 5.05
N GLY A 22 -8.46 -17.65 5.07
CA GLY A 22 -8.88 -17.03 6.32
C GLY A 22 -7.90 -16.02 6.92
N PHE A 23 -6.71 -15.82 6.34
CA PHE A 23 -5.82 -14.74 6.75
C PHE A 23 -6.31 -13.41 6.17
N HIS A 24 -6.78 -12.55 7.06
CA HIS A 24 -7.25 -11.21 6.73
C HIS A 24 -6.50 -10.22 7.62
N PRO A 25 -5.37 -9.65 7.15
CA PRO A 25 -4.54 -8.75 7.97
C PRO A 25 -5.30 -7.48 8.38
N PHE A 26 -6.25 -7.06 7.54
CA PHE A 26 -7.11 -5.92 7.81
C PHE A 26 -8.58 -6.27 7.52
N PRO A 27 -9.53 -5.65 8.21
CA PRO A 27 -10.94 -5.77 7.87
C PRO A 27 -11.21 -5.25 6.45
N LYS A 28 -12.16 -5.86 5.75
CA LYS A 28 -12.65 -5.30 4.49
C LYS A 28 -13.34 -3.96 4.76
N ALA A 29 -13.28 -3.03 3.82
CA ALA A 29 -13.93 -1.72 3.94
C ALA A 29 -15.44 -1.81 4.22
N CYS A 30 -16.11 -2.86 3.72
CA CYS A 30 -17.53 -3.12 3.97
C CYS A 30 -17.84 -3.60 5.40
N GLN A 31 -16.82 -4.04 6.16
CA GLN A 31 -17.00 -4.45 7.57
C GLN A 31 -16.98 -3.22 8.49
N ARG A 32 -17.99 -2.35 8.32
CA ARG A 32 -18.06 -1.02 8.94
C ARG A 32 -17.94 -1.06 10.46
N GLU A 33 -18.56 -2.04 11.09
CA GLU A 33 -18.55 -2.22 12.54
C GLU A 33 -17.14 -2.31 13.15
N LYS A 34 -16.20 -2.86 12.40
CA LYS A 34 -14.80 -2.99 12.86
C LYS A 34 -14.07 -1.64 12.85
N TYR A 35 -14.35 -0.80 11.85
CA TYR A 35 -13.77 0.55 11.77
C TYR A 35 -14.46 1.51 12.74
N GLU A 36 -15.75 1.38 12.94
CA GLU A 36 -16.53 2.17 13.89
C GLU A 36 -16.14 1.87 15.35
N ALA A 37 -15.72 0.64 15.64
CA ALA A 37 -15.23 0.23 16.96
C ALA A 37 -13.84 0.81 17.32
N LEU A 38 -13.11 1.40 16.37
CA LEU A 38 -11.84 2.03 16.68
C LEU A 38 -12.02 3.24 17.60
N PRO A 39 -11.04 3.52 18.47
CA PRO A 39 -11.08 4.69 19.34
C PRO A 39 -11.29 5.99 18.53
N VAL A 40 -12.12 6.89 19.03
CA VAL A 40 -12.47 8.13 18.33
C VAL A 40 -11.24 8.97 17.96
N TRP A 41 -10.25 9.05 18.83
CA TRP A 41 -9.03 9.78 18.58
C TRP A 41 -8.22 9.19 17.39
N LEU A 42 -8.20 7.86 17.27
CA LEU A 42 -7.52 7.16 16.19
C LEU A 42 -8.24 7.39 14.85
N ARG A 43 -9.57 7.26 14.87
CA ARG A 43 -10.40 7.53 13.67
C ARG A 43 -10.18 8.94 13.16
N ARG A 44 -10.22 9.93 14.03
CA ARG A 44 -9.97 11.34 13.68
C ARG A 44 -8.56 11.54 13.10
N LYS A 45 -7.55 10.91 13.72
CA LYS A 45 -6.16 10.99 13.24
C LYS A 45 -6.01 10.40 11.85
N LEU A 46 -6.56 9.22 11.60
CA LEU A 46 -6.46 8.55 10.30
C LEU A 46 -7.19 9.35 9.20
N ILE A 47 -8.36 9.90 9.49
CA ILE A 47 -9.09 10.77 8.56
C ILE A 47 -8.28 12.03 8.26
N ALA A 48 -7.76 12.70 9.28
CA ALA A 48 -6.94 13.91 9.10
C ALA A 48 -5.69 13.65 8.26
N MET A 49 -5.01 12.50 8.47
CA MET A 49 -3.88 12.10 7.63
C MET A 49 -4.27 11.93 6.15
N GLY A 50 -5.44 11.33 5.87
CA GLY A 50 -5.95 11.22 4.50
C GLY A 50 -6.30 12.57 3.90
N GLU A 51 -6.87 13.48 4.69
CA GLU A 51 -7.21 14.83 4.24
C GLU A 51 -6.00 15.64 3.76
N GLU A 52 -4.82 15.41 4.35
CA GLU A 52 -3.57 16.02 3.89
C GLU A 52 -3.17 15.60 2.47
N TYR A 53 -3.67 14.46 2.01
CA TYR A 53 -3.39 13.89 0.69
C TYR A 53 -4.55 14.03 -0.31
N LEU A 54 -5.63 14.74 0.02
CA LEU A 54 -6.68 15.03 -0.96
C LEU A 54 -6.09 15.86 -2.11
N GLY A 55 -6.32 15.40 -3.34
CA GLY A 55 -5.76 16.02 -4.54
C GLY A 55 -4.24 15.83 -4.67
N PHE A 56 -3.66 14.85 -3.97
CA PHE A 56 -2.22 14.60 -4.01
C PHE A 56 -1.75 14.26 -5.42
N SER A 57 -0.76 15.02 -5.90
CA SER A 57 -0.10 14.72 -7.16
C SER A 57 1.02 13.72 -6.91
N TYR A 58 0.80 12.46 -7.33
CA TYR A 58 1.79 11.41 -7.19
C TYR A 58 3.02 11.74 -8.05
N PRO A 59 4.22 11.86 -7.45
CA PRO A 59 5.42 12.21 -8.19
C PRO A 59 5.78 11.14 -9.20
N SER A 60 6.29 11.52 -10.36
CA SER A 60 6.87 10.57 -11.30
C SER A 60 8.18 9.99 -10.75
N LEU A 61 8.52 8.77 -11.19
CA LEU A 61 9.79 8.11 -10.83
C LEU A 61 10.70 8.08 -12.08
N PRO A 62 11.58 9.08 -12.28
CA PRO A 62 12.47 9.08 -13.42
C PRO A 62 13.46 7.91 -13.37
N ALA A 63 13.62 7.22 -14.50
CA ALA A 63 14.59 6.12 -14.61
C ALA A 63 16.03 6.58 -14.29
N ALA A 64 16.35 7.83 -14.55
CA ALA A 64 17.66 8.41 -14.24
C ALA A 64 17.94 8.42 -12.73
N ASP A 65 16.93 8.66 -11.90
CA ASP A 65 17.08 8.65 -10.44
C ASP A 65 17.33 7.23 -9.92
N PHE A 66 16.65 6.24 -10.49
CA PHE A 66 16.91 4.83 -10.21
C PHE A 66 18.35 4.44 -10.62
N MET A 67 18.80 4.88 -11.80
CA MET A 67 20.14 4.61 -12.29
C MET A 67 21.23 5.35 -11.52
N ALA A 68 20.92 6.42 -10.82
CA ALA A 68 21.85 7.18 -9.99
C ALA A 68 22.47 6.31 -8.89
N PHE A 69 21.73 5.35 -8.34
CA PHE A 69 22.26 4.40 -7.38
C PHE A 69 23.48 3.63 -7.93
N GLN A 70 23.38 3.11 -9.14
CA GLN A 70 24.49 2.38 -9.77
C GLN A 70 25.66 3.30 -10.18
N ARG A 71 25.35 4.53 -10.58
CA ARG A 71 26.34 5.47 -11.12
C ARG A 71 27.13 6.21 -10.05
N THR A 72 26.45 6.60 -8.97
CA THR A 72 27.01 7.49 -7.92
C THR A 72 26.78 6.99 -6.49
N GLY A 73 26.04 5.88 -6.31
CA GLY A 73 25.62 5.40 -5.01
C GLY A 73 24.45 6.19 -4.39
N ASN A 74 23.90 7.17 -5.10
CA ASN A 74 22.75 7.95 -4.62
C ASN A 74 21.45 7.17 -4.84
N ARG A 75 20.79 6.81 -3.76
CA ARG A 75 19.47 6.16 -3.76
C ARG A 75 18.38 7.04 -3.16
N THR A 76 18.78 8.09 -2.45
CA THR A 76 17.88 8.93 -1.67
C THR A 76 16.84 9.62 -2.55
N ASP A 77 17.27 10.20 -3.68
CA ASP A 77 16.39 10.95 -4.57
C ASP A 77 15.25 10.06 -5.12
N TYR A 78 15.58 8.85 -5.53
CA TYR A 78 14.58 7.88 -5.98
C TYR A 78 13.68 7.42 -4.84
N GLU A 79 14.25 7.08 -3.68
CA GLU A 79 13.51 6.56 -2.54
C GLU A 79 12.53 7.59 -1.97
N GLU A 80 12.89 8.86 -1.93
CA GLU A 80 11.98 9.92 -1.47
C GLU A 80 10.70 9.97 -2.30
N LEU A 81 10.81 9.93 -3.63
CA LEU A 81 9.67 9.92 -4.53
C LEU A 81 8.88 8.61 -4.44
N TYR A 82 9.59 7.49 -4.37
CA TYR A 82 9.01 6.17 -4.26
C TYR A 82 8.17 6.01 -2.98
N PHE A 83 8.70 6.44 -1.84
CA PHE A 83 7.98 6.36 -0.58
C PHE A 83 6.88 7.41 -0.46
N ALA A 84 7.04 8.59 -1.05
CA ALA A 84 5.99 9.61 -1.09
C ALA A 84 4.70 9.07 -1.72
N ARG A 85 4.80 8.32 -2.82
CA ARG A 85 3.66 7.64 -3.43
C ARG A 85 2.94 6.71 -2.46
N ARG A 86 3.70 5.89 -1.73
CA ARG A 86 3.16 4.89 -0.80
C ARG A 86 2.57 5.51 0.44
N TYR A 87 3.18 6.54 0.99
CA TYR A 87 2.64 7.25 2.15
C TYR A 87 1.31 7.91 1.82
N GLY A 88 1.22 8.59 0.68
CA GLY A 88 -0.03 9.21 0.23
C GLY A 88 -1.13 8.17 0.02
N LEU A 89 -0.84 7.10 -0.73
CA LEU A 89 -1.81 6.04 -0.99
C LEU A 89 -2.27 5.36 0.32
N ASN A 90 -1.35 5.03 1.22
CA ASN A 90 -1.69 4.38 2.49
C ASN A 90 -2.55 5.28 3.38
N ALA A 91 -2.24 6.57 3.45
CA ALA A 91 -3.03 7.53 4.23
C ALA A 91 -4.46 7.66 3.69
N LEU A 92 -4.61 7.78 2.37
CA LEU A 92 -5.91 7.87 1.71
C LEU A 92 -6.74 6.59 1.90
N VAL A 93 -6.13 5.41 1.74
CA VAL A 93 -6.82 4.13 1.94
C VAL A 93 -7.26 3.97 3.39
N ALA A 94 -6.39 4.29 4.35
CA ALA A 94 -6.74 4.21 5.77
C ALA A 94 -7.90 5.15 6.12
N ALA A 95 -7.87 6.38 5.62
CA ALA A 95 -8.93 7.36 5.82
C ALA A 95 -10.26 6.90 5.22
N GLU A 96 -10.26 6.39 3.98
CA GLU A 96 -11.47 5.87 3.32
C GLU A 96 -12.04 4.67 4.08
N CYS A 97 -11.20 3.73 4.51
CA CYS A 97 -11.65 2.58 5.30
C CYS A 97 -12.33 3.01 6.61
N VAL A 98 -11.81 4.05 7.26
CA VAL A 98 -12.37 4.56 8.52
C VAL A 98 -13.62 5.38 8.30
N GLU A 99 -13.62 6.29 7.32
CA GLU A 99 -14.73 7.20 7.05
C GLU A 99 -15.84 6.54 6.24
N GLY A 100 -15.49 5.88 5.13
CA GLY A 100 -16.42 5.13 4.29
C GLY A 100 -17.38 6.01 3.48
N CYS A 101 -17.00 7.25 3.17
CA CYS A 101 -17.87 8.21 2.45
C CYS A 101 -17.53 8.33 0.95
N GLY A 102 -16.46 7.69 0.49
CA GLY A 102 -16.08 7.68 -0.92
C GLY A 102 -15.28 8.89 -1.40
N ARG A 103 -15.04 9.90 -0.57
CA ARG A 103 -14.37 11.14 -0.99
C ARG A 103 -12.89 11.01 -1.29
N PHE A 104 -12.25 9.93 -0.83
CA PHE A 104 -10.84 9.63 -1.08
C PHE A 104 -10.61 8.69 -2.28
N ILE A 105 -11.68 8.12 -2.85
CA ILE A 105 -11.58 7.02 -3.82
C ILE A 105 -10.85 7.43 -5.09
N ASP A 106 -11.11 8.60 -5.65
CA ASP A 106 -10.45 9.04 -6.88
C ASP A 106 -8.93 9.19 -6.70
N ASP A 107 -8.51 9.75 -5.57
CA ASP A 107 -7.09 9.89 -5.23
C ASP A 107 -6.43 8.53 -4.94
N ILE A 108 -7.18 7.57 -4.37
CA ILE A 108 -6.72 6.20 -4.19
C ILE A 108 -6.53 5.51 -5.55
N ILE A 109 -7.47 5.66 -6.48
CA ILE A 109 -7.36 5.12 -7.84
C ILE A 109 -6.11 5.67 -8.52
N ASN A 110 -5.90 6.98 -8.47
CA ASN A 110 -4.70 7.63 -9.01
C ASN A 110 -3.42 7.05 -8.40
N GLY A 111 -3.42 6.81 -7.08
CA GLY A 111 -2.29 6.21 -6.39
C GLY A 111 -2.00 4.77 -6.79
N ILE A 112 -3.03 3.96 -6.99
CA ILE A 112 -2.90 2.58 -7.47
C ILE A 112 -2.27 2.57 -8.86
N PHE A 113 -2.75 3.41 -9.77
CA PHE A 113 -2.16 3.55 -11.11
C PHE A 113 -0.70 3.99 -11.03
N ALA A 114 -0.38 5.00 -10.23
CA ALA A 114 1.00 5.46 -10.07
C ALA A 114 1.94 4.35 -9.57
N VAL A 115 1.49 3.51 -8.62
CA VAL A 115 2.29 2.37 -8.11
C VAL A 115 2.41 1.25 -9.15
N CYS A 116 1.38 1.01 -9.96
CA CYS A 116 1.42 -0.02 -11.00
C CYS A 116 2.31 0.33 -12.20
N GLU A 117 2.70 1.58 -12.34
CA GLU A 117 3.61 2.05 -13.41
C GLU A 117 5.10 1.84 -13.07
N GLU A 118 5.42 1.38 -11.88
CA GLU A 118 6.81 1.21 -11.38
C GLU A 118 7.55 -0.01 -11.96
#